data_588fd2966e54e28d80fc97d0b8fd50bb
#
_entry.id   588fd2966e54e28d80fc97d0b8fd50bb
#
_cell.length_a   1.000
_cell.length_b   1.000
_cell.length_c   1.000
_cell.angle_alpha   90.00
_cell.angle_beta   90.00
_cell.angle_gamma   90.00
#
_symmetry.space_group_name_H-M   'P 1'
#
loop_
_entity.id
_entity.type
_entity.pdbx_description
1 polymer ?
#
loop_
_entity_poly.entity_id
_entity_poly.type
_entity_poly.pdbx_seq_one_letter_code
_entity_poly.pdbx_strand_id
1 'polypeptide(L)'
;MSGSGKSCGPLAGYKIIEIAGIGPGPFAAMMLSDMGAEVIRVERVQAVRDTQSSNANWDVMQRGRKNVAIDLKHADGVEALLQLVEKADAMIEGFRPGVMERLGVGPDVCLARNKKLVFGRMTGWGQDGPYANAAGHDINYIALAGALAHF
;
A
#
# COMPACT_ATOMS: atom_id res chain seq x y z
N MET A 1 -30.06 -5.31 -5.96
CA MET A 1 -29.69 -4.43 -7.11
C MET A 1 -28.52 -3.57 -6.65
N SER A 2 -27.29 -4.02 -6.86
CA SER A 2 -26.08 -3.26 -6.53
C SER A 2 -25.79 -2.33 -7.71
N GLY A 3 -26.23 -1.08 -7.60
CA GLY A 3 -25.83 -0.04 -8.54
C GLY A 3 -24.30 0.13 -8.44
N SER A 4 -23.60 -0.17 -9.52
CA SER A 4 -22.22 0.26 -9.70
C SER A 4 -22.23 1.78 -9.82
N GLY A 5 -22.22 2.48 -8.68
CA GLY A 5 -22.00 3.91 -8.67
C GLY A 5 -20.71 4.18 -9.43
N LYS A 6 -20.80 4.90 -10.55
CA LYS A 6 -19.59 5.36 -11.24
C LYS A 6 -18.76 6.12 -10.22
N SER A 7 -17.52 5.66 -9.99
CA SER A 7 -16.53 6.41 -9.25
C SER A 7 -16.46 7.82 -9.84
N CYS A 8 -16.66 8.84 -9.01
CA CYS A 8 -16.59 10.24 -9.42
C CYS A 8 -15.48 10.92 -8.62
N GLY A 9 -14.76 11.84 -9.26
CA GLY A 9 -13.65 12.55 -8.65
C GLY A 9 -12.48 12.71 -9.61
N PRO A 10 -11.46 13.46 -9.23
CA PRO A 10 -10.32 13.78 -10.10
C PRO A 10 -9.48 12.54 -10.48
N LEU A 11 -9.56 11.45 -9.69
CA LEU A 11 -8.85 10.20 -9.96
C LEU A 11 -9.77 9.07 -10.44
N ALA A 12 -10.99 9.40 -10.90
CA ALA A 12 -11.89 8.40 -11.47
C ALA A 12 -11.26 7.73 -12.69
N GLY A 13 -11.25 6.38 -12.69
CA GLY A 13 -10.65 5.57 -13.75
C GLY A 13 -9.23 5.09 -13.46
N TYR A 14 -8.53 5.67 -12.50
CA TYR A 14 -7.23 5.15 -12.04
C TYR A 14 -7.40 3.95 -11.11
N LYS A 15 -6.50 2.97 -11.26
CA LYS A 15 -6.45 1.75 -10.45
C LYS A 15 -5.15 1.71 -9.65
N ILE A 16 -5.28 1.55 -8.35
CA ILE A 16 -4.17 1.60 -7.43
C ILE A 16 -4.13 0.33 -6.60
N ILE A 17 -2.97 -0.27 -6.47
CA ILE A 17 -2.73 -1.39 -5.57
C ILE A 17 -2.10 -0.84 -4.29
N GLU A 18 -2.70 -1.17 -3.15
CA GLU A 18 -2.11 -0.93 -1.84
C GLU A 18 -1.63 -2.26 -1.27
N ILE A 19 -0.35 -2.39 -0.96
CA ILE A 19 0.13 -3.48 -0.13
C ILE A 19 -0.15 -3.12 1.33
N ALA A 20 -0.92 -3.95 2.01
CA ALA A 20 -1.38 -3.68 3.36
C ALA A 20 -0.22 -3.41 4.33
N GLY A 21 -0.33 -2.35 5.07
CA GLY A 21 0.62 -1.88 6.05
C GLY A 21 -0.07 -1.06 7.13
N ILE A 22 0.71 -0.26 7.85
CA ILE A 22 0.24 0.65 8.90
C ILE A 22 0.68 2.09 8.59
N GLY A 23 -0.05 3.05 9.15
CA GLY A 23 0.32 4.47 9.11
C GLY A 23 0.10 5.15 7.75
N PRO A 24 1.13 5.80 7.18
CA PRO A 24 0.95 6.73 6.06
C PRO A 24 0.56 6.05 4.74
N GLY A 25 0.95 4.80 4.50
CA GLY A 25 0.53 4.07 3.30
C GLY A 25 -0.99 3.88 3.21
N PRO A 26 -1.64 3.27 4.21
CA PRO A 26 -3.09 3.17 4.29
C PRO A 26 -3.80 4.53 4.24
N PHE A 27 -3.25 5.56 4.88
CA PHE A 27 -3.81 6.91 4.84
C PHE A 27 -3.78 7.50 3.41
N ALA A 28 -2.65 7.39 2.71
CA ALA A 28 -2.54 7.83 1.33
C ALA A 28 -3.52 7.08 0.41
N ALA A 29 -3.61 5.76 0.55
CA ALA A 29 -4.53 4.93 -0.23
C ALA A 29 -6.01 5.30 0.01
N MET A 30 -6.37 5.63 1.26
CA MET A 30 -7.69 6.14 1.60
C MET A 30 -7.99 7.47 0.88
N MET A 31 -7.05 8.43 0.93
CA MET A 31 -7.22 9.71 0.24
C MET A 31 -7.37 9.55 -1.27
N LEU A 32 -6.61 8.66 -1.89
CA LEU A 32 -6.72 8.38 -3.32
C LEU A 32 -8.09 7.76 -3.66
N SER A 33 -8.60 6.88 -2.79
CA SER A 33 -9.95 6.32 -2.93
C SER A 33 -11.03 7.40 -2.78
N ASP A 34 -10.91 8.30 -1.80
CA ASP A 34 -11.84 9.42 -1.61
C ASP A 34 -11.87 10.36 -2.84
N MET A 35 -10.75 10.47 -3.56
CA MET A 35 -10.64 11.22 -4.83
C MET A 35 -11.16 10.44 -6.05
N GLY A 36 -11.69 9.23 -5.87
CA GLY A 36 -12.34 8.46 -6.92
C GLY A 36 -11.49 7.36 -7.57
N ALA A 37 -10.27 7.13 -7.13
CA ALA A 37 -9.49 6.00 -7.60
C ALA A 37 -10.08 4.66 -7.14
N GLU A 38 -9.98 3.64 -7.99
CA GLU A 38 -10.26 2.26 -7.59
C GLU A 38 -9.04 1.70 -6.86
N VAL A 39 -9.15 1.48 -5.55
CA VAL A 39 -8.05 0.96 -4.74
C VAL A 39 -8.30 -0.49 -4.37
N ILE A 40 -7.33 -1.36 -4.71
CA ILE A 40 -7.29 -2.77 -4.31
C ILE A 40 -6.22 -2.91 -3.23
N ARG A 41 -6.67 -3.25 -2.02
CA ARG A 41 -5.80 -3.52 -0.89
C ARG A 41 -5.48 -5.01 -0.84
N VAL A 42 -4.20 -5.32 -0.94
CA VAL A 42 -3.65 -6.69 -0.87
C VAL A 42 -3.20 -6.96 0.55
N GLU A 43 -3.83 -7.92 1.20
CA GLU A 43 -3.56 -8.32 2.57
C GLU A 43 -2.92 -9.70 2.65
N ARG A 44 -2.20 -9.96 3.74
CA ARG A 44 -1.73 -11.32 4.05
C ARG A 44 -2.91 -12.20 4.46
N VAL A 45 -2.93 -13.43 3.99
CA VAL A 45 -3.98 -14.42 4.34
C VAL A 45 -4.13 -14.57 5.86
N GLN A 46 -3.02 -14.58 6.61
CA GLN A 46 -3.06 -14.69 8.06
C GLN A 46 -3.70 -13.46 8.72
N ALA A 47 -3.42 -12.25 8.24
CA ALA A 47 -4.01 -11.04 8.79
C ALA A 47 -5.55 -11.03 8.67
N VAL A 48 -6.09 -11.54 7.56
CA VAL A 48 -7.55 -11.65 7.37
C VAL A 48 -8.17 -12.64 8.37
N ARG A 49 -7.49 -13.74 8.69
CA ARG A 49 -7.96 -14.70 9.69
C ARG A 49 -7.97 -14.10 11.10
N ASP A 50 -6.97 -13.31 11.42
CA ASP A 50 -6.82 -12.67 12.72
C ASP A 50 -7.83 -11.52 12.94
N THR A 51 -8.19 -10.79 11.87
CA THR A 51 -9.15 -9.66 11.93
C THR A 51 -10.61 -10.08 12.03
N GLN A 52 -10.96 -11.33 11.81
CA GLN A 52 -12.33 -11.82 12.07
C GLN A 52 -12.75 -11.68 13.55
N SER A 53 -11.80 -11.44 14.45
CA SER A 53 -12.04 -11.23 15.88
C SER A 53 -12.03 -9.77 16.33
N SER A 54 -11.63 -8.81 15.49
CA SER A 54 -11.54 -7.39 15.81
C SER A 54 -12.60 -6.57 15.09
N ASN A 55 -13.13 -5.53 15.76
CA ASN A 55 -14.17 -4.63 15.24
C ASN A 55 -13.71 -3.89 13.97
N ALA A 56 -13.70 -4.56 12.82
CA ALA A 56 -13.35 -3.99 11.51
C ALA A 56 -14.20 -2.74 11.16
N ASN A 57 -15.36 -2.57 11.79
CA ASN A 57 -16.25 -1.44 11.58
C ASN A 57 -15.70 -0.08 12.09
N TRP A 58 -14.63 -0.09 12.87
CA TRP A 58 -14.03 1.13 13.43
C TRP A 58 -12.79 1.63 12.68
N ASP A 59 -12.27 0.85 11.72
CA ASP A 59 -11.12 1.28 10.94
C ASP A 59 -11.55 2.14 9.75
N VAL A 60 -11.74 3.43 10.04
CA VAL A 60 -12.16 4.43 9.06
C VAL A 60 -11.15 4.59 7.91
N MET A 61 -9.89 4.19 8.10
CA MET A 61 -8.88 4.25 7.06
C MET A 61 -9.04 3.17 5.99
N GLN A 62 -9.89 2.17 6.22
CA GLN A 62 -10.15 1.12 5.23
C GLN A 62 -11.31 1.42 4.27
N ARG A 63 -11.96 2.57 4.41
CA ARG A 63 -13.11 2.92 3.56
C ARG A 63 -12.73 3.01 2.08
N GLY A 64 -13.69 2.68 1.23
CA GLY A 64 -13.61 2.85 -0.22
C GLY A 64 -12.69 1.87 -0.95
N ARG A 65 -12.10 0.87 -0.25
CA ARG A 65 -11.17 -0.09 -0.83
C ARG A 65 -11.78 -1.48 -1.02
N LYS A 66 -11.29 -2.17 -2.04
CA LYS A 66 -11.58 -3.60 -2.24
C LYS A 66 -10.42 -4.40 -1.64
N ASN A 67 -10.73 -5.33 -0.75
CA ASN A 67 -9.71 -6.13 -0.08
C ASN A 67 -9.58 -7.50 -0.77
N VAL A 68 -8.35 -7.96 -0.93
CA VAL A 68 -8.01 -9.29 -1.39
C VAL A 68 -6.88 -9.86 -0.54
N ALA A 69 -7.02 -11.13 -0.12
CA ALA A 69 -5.97 -11.83 0.60
C ALA A 69 -5.09 -12.60 -0.38
N ILE A 70 -3.78 -12.31 -0.40
CA ILE A 70 -2.80 -12.99 -1.26
C ILE A 70 -1.61 -13.43 -0.41
N ASP A 71 -1.21 -14.69 -0.56
CA ASP A 71 0.03 -15.18 0.04
C ASP A 71 1.22 -14.92 -0.89
N LEU A 72 1.93 -13.83 -0.65
CA LEU A 72 3.11 -13.47 -1.43
C LEU A 72 4.36 -14.34 -1.17
N LYS A 73 4.25 -15.33 -0.26
CA LYS A 73 5.29 -16.35 -0.08
C LYS A 73 5.12 -17.53 -1.03
N HIS A 74 3.96 -17.65 -1.66
CA HIS A 74 3.67 -18.69 -2.65
C HIS A 74 3.79 -18.12 -4.07
N ALA A 75 4.35 -18.93 -4.99
CA ALA A 75 4.57 -18.48 -6.38
C ALA A 75 3.28 -18.03 -7.09
N ASP A 76 2.17 -18.76 -6.87
CA ASP A 76 0.88 -18.39 -7.46
C ASP A 76 0.35 -17.05 -6.89
N GLY A 77 0.66 -16.76 -5.63
CA GLY A 77 0.29 -15.48 -5.01
C GLY A 77 1.09 -14.32 -5.61
N VAL A 78 2.38 -14.52 -5.84
CA VAL A 78 3.24 -13.55 -6.55
C VAL A 78 2.70 -13.29 -7.95
N GLU A 79 2.39 -14.34 -8.70
CA GLU A 79 1.85 -14.19 -10.06
C GLU A 79 0.47 -13.52 -10.06
N ALA A 80 -0.40 -13.83 -9.10
CA ALA A 80 -1.70 -13.17 -8.96
C ALA A 80 -1.54 -11.65 -8.72
N LEU A 81 -0.58 -11.24 -7.88
CA LEU A 81 -0.27 -9.83 -7.69
C LEU A 81 0.26 -9.19 -8.98
N LEU A 82 1.17 -9.86 -9.70
CA LEU A 82 1.72 -9.35 -10.95
C LEU A 82 0.65 -9.18 -12.04
N GLN A 83 -0.36 -10.04 -12.10
CA GLN A 83 -1.52 -9.86 -12.98
C GLN A 83 -2.38 -8.64 -12.62
N LEU A 84 -2.47 -8.29 -11.33
CA LEU A 84 -3.10 -7.04 -10.89
C LEU A 84 -2.25 -5.84 -11.32
N VAL A 85 -0.92 -5.92 -11.17
CA VAL A 85 0.04 -4.88 -11.56
C VAL A 85 -0.05 -4.55 -13.05
N GLU A 86 -0.26 -5.53 -13.92
CA GLU A 86 -0.42 -5.31 -15.36
C GLU A 86 -1.58 -4.36 -15.72
N LYS A 87 -2.58 -4.26 -14.84
CA LYS A 87 -3.80 -3.48 -15.03
C LYS A 87 -3.88 -2.25 -14.11
N ALA A 88 -2.86 -2.02 -13.30
CA ALA A 88 -2.82 -0.92 -12.36
C ALA A 88 -2.04 0.28 -12.90
N ASP A 89 -2.41 1.47 -12.44
CA ASP A 89 -1.69 2.71 -12.73
C ASP A 89 -0.62 2.98 -11.67
N ALA A 90 -0.88 2.58 -10.42
CA ALA A 90 0.09 2.73 -9.34
C ALA A 90 0.04 1.56 -8.35
N MET A 91 1.16 1.35 -7.64
CA MET A 91 1.23 0.50 -6.47
C MET A 91 1.93 1.25 -5.34
N ILE A 92 1.38 1.11 -4.12
CA ILE A 92 1.93 1.71 -2.89
C ILE A 92 2.27 0.61 -1.91
N GLU A 93 3.47 0.64 -1.36
CA GLU A 93 3.91 -0.26 -0.31
C GLU A 93 4.64 0.51 0.81
N GLY A 94 4.66 -0.04 2.02
CA GLY A 94 5.28 0.57 3.18
C GLY A 94 6.18 -0.39 3.96
N PHE A 95 6.77 -1.38 3.29
CA PHE A 95 7.71 -2.30 3.92
C PHE A 95 9.11 -1.69 4.02
N ARG A 96 9.95 -2.30 4.82
CA ARG A 96 11.37 -1.94 4.89
C ARG A 96 12.08 -2.24 3.56
N PRO A 97 13.14 -1.50 3.23
CA PRO A 97 13.92 -1.73 2.00
C PRO A 97 14.27 -3.21 1.80
N GLY A 98 14.14 -3.67 0.56
CA GLY A 98 14.45 -5.04 0.15
C GLY A 98 13.38 -6.09 0.48
N VAL A 99 12.29 -5.75 1.16
CA VAL A 99 11.23 -6.74 1.46
C VAL A 99 10.46 -7.12 0.21
N MET A 100 10.03 -6.15 -0.59
CA MET A 100 9.30 -6.41 -1.84
C MET A 100 10.15 -7.17 -2.86
N GLU A 101 11.45 -6.88 -2.92
CA GLU A 101 12.42 -7.59 -3.74
C GLU A 101 12.53 -9.06 -3.33
N ARG A 102 12.65 -9.35 -2.03
CA ARG A 102 12.71 -10.73 -1.51
C ARG A 102 11.41 -11.50 -1.75
N LEU A 103 10.28 -10.82 -1.82
CA LEU A 103 8.98 -11.41 -2.17
C LEU A 103 8.80 -11.61 -3.68
N GLY A 104 9.76 -11.17 -4.52
CA GLY A 104 9.67 -11.30 -5.98
C GLY A 104 8.72 -10.31 -6.65
N VAL A 105 8.33 -9.24 -5.94
CA VAL A 105 7.41 -8.20 -6.42
C VAL A 105 7.99 -6.80 -6.20
N GLY A 106 9.31 -6.68 -6.25
CA GLY A 106 10.01 -5.41 -6.19
C GLY A 106 9.79 -4.54 -7.45
N PRO A 107 10.27 -3.28 -7.42
CA PRO A 107 10.04 -2.32 -8.51
C PRO A 107 10.45 -2.86 -9.87
N ASP A 108 11.63 -3.46 -9.98
CA ASP A 108 12.15 -3.94 -11.26
C ASP A 108 11.24 -4.99 -11.90
N VAL A 109 10.73 -5.93 -11.10
CA VAL A 109 9.83 -6.98 -11.57
C VAL A 109 8.47 -6.39 -11.97
N CYS A 110 7.93 -5.49 -11.14
CA CYS A 110 6.64 -4.86 -11.41
C CYS A 110 6.70 -3.95 -12.64
N LEU A 111 7.77 -3.16 -12.79
CA LEU A 111 7.98 -2.27 -13.94
C LEU A 111 8.30 -3.04 -15.24
N ALA A 112 8.89 -4.24 -15.13
CA ALA A 112 9.05 -5.12 -16.29
C ALA A 112 7.69 -5.62 -16.81
N ARG A 113 6.74 -5.87 -15.91
CA ARG A 113 5.36 -6.27 -16.27
C ARG A 113 4.51 -5.10 -16.77
N ASN A 114 4.67 -3.94 -16.16
CA ASN A 114 3.92 -2.73 -16.51
C ASN A 114 4.83 -1.49 -16.46
N LYS A 115 5.34 -1.09 -17.62
CA LYS A 115 6.25 0.07 -17.75
C LYS A 115 5.60 1.42 -17.41
N LYS A 116 4.27 1.48 -17.29
CA LYS A 116 3.53 2.70 -16.94
C LYS A 116 3.22 2.79 -15.46
N LEU A 117 3.53 1.74 -14.69
CA LEU A 117 3.24 1.69 -13.26
C LEU A 117 4.02 2.76 -12.50
N VAL A 118 3.33 3.51 -11.66
CA VAL A 118 3.98 4.35 -10.64
C VAL A 118 4.16 3.50 -9.38
N PHE A 119 5.40 3.19 -9.03
CA PHE A 119 5.74 2.40 -7.86
C PHE A 119 6.10 3.32 -6.68
N GLY A 120 5.19 3.47 -5.71
CA GLY A 120 5.36 4.29 -4.52
C GLY A 120 5.90 3.49 -3.33
N ARG A 121 7.01 3.94 -2.75
CA ARG A 121 7.63 3.33 -1.57
C ARG A 121 7.53 4.29 -0.39
N MET A 122 6.79 3.90 0.63
CA MET A 122 6.62 4.67 1.85
C MET A 122 7.60 4.17 2.92
N THR A 123 8.64 4.94 3.17
CA THR A 123 9.64 4.62 4.18
C THR A 123 9.90 5.80 5.11
N GLY A 124 10.37 5.52 6.31
CA GLY A 124 10.72 6.56 7.26
C GLY A 124 12.03 7.27 6.93
N TRP A 125 12.99 6.55 6.34
CA TRP A 125 14.37 7.00 6.22
C TRP A 125 14.94 6.89 4.79
N GLY A 126 14.09 6.65 3.80
CA GLY A 126 14.51 6.38 2.43
C GLY A 126 14.91 4.92 2.20
N GLN A 127 15.41 4.65 1.00
CA GLN A 127 15.84 3.30 0.60
C GLN A 127 17.31 3.04 0.97
N ASP A 128 18.11 4.09 1.12
CA ASP A 128 19.54 4.07 1.34
C ASP A 128 19.91 4.90 2.56
N GLY A 129 21.14 4.71 3.05
CA GLY A 129 21.67 5.47 4.18
C GLY A 129 21.64 4.73 5.51
N PRO A 130 22.23 5.31 6.57
CA PRO A 130 22.48 4.62 7.82
C PRO A 130 21.19 4.23 8.58
N TYR A 131 20.10 4.92 8.34
CA TYR A 131 18.81 4.65 9.00
C TYR A 131 17.83 3.87 8.13
N ALA A 132 18.15 3.54 6.88
CA ALA A 132 17.21 2.89 5.95
C ALA A 132 16.53 1.64 6.54
N ASN A 133 17.25 0.86 7.34
CA ASN A 133 16.73 -0.34 8.00
C ASN A 133 16.17 -0.09 9.42
N ALA A 134 16.24 1.15 9.91
CA ALA A 134 15.75 1.48 11.24
C ALA A 134 14.22 1.68 11.24
N ALA A 135 13.59 1.40 12.37
CA ALA A 135 12.23 1.85 12.62
C ALA A 135 12.23 3.37 12.89
N GLY A 136 11.15 4.04 12.49
CA GLY A 136 10.95 5.43 12.79
C GLY A 136 9.46 5.74 12.95
N HIS A 137 9.19 6.67 13.85
CA HIS A 137 7.85 7.19 14.12
C HIS A 137 7.92 8.72 14.14
N ASP A 138 6.78 9.36 14.21
CA ASP A 138 6.66 10.81 14.12
C ASP A 138 7.65 11.55 15.04
N ILE A 139 7.75 11.16 16.30
CA ILE A 139 8.66 11.77 17.26
C ILE A 139 10.13 11.75 16.81
N ASN A 140 10.56 10.69 16.10
CA ASN A 140 11.91 10.60 15.57
C ASN A 140 12.11 11.57 14.41
N TYR A 141 11.11 11.66 13.51
CA TYR A 141 11.18 12.52 12.33
C TYR A 141 11.16 14.01 12.73
N ILE A 142 10.25 14.40 13.60
CA ILE A 142 10.16 15.80 14.07
C ILE A 142 11.37 16.22 14.90
N ALA A 143 12.01 15.29 15.63
CA ALA A 143 13.23 15.56 16.36
C ALA A 143 14.38 15.89 15.40
N LEU A 144 14.60 15.07 14.37
CA LEU A 144 15.67 15.29 13.40
C LEU A 144 15.40 16.47 12.45
N ALA A 145 14.15 16.75 12.16
CA ALA A 145 13.75 17.93 11.38
C ALA A 145 13.81 19.24 12.15
N GLY A 146 14.08 19.18 13.47
CA GLY A 146 14.10 20.34 14.35
C GLY A 146 12.71 20.83 14.79
N ALA A 147 11.63 20.25 14.28
CA ALA A 147 10.27 20.67 14.61
C ALA A 147 9.93 20.42 16.09
N LEU A 148 10.49 19.36 16.70
CA LEU A 148 10.24 19.02 18.10
C LEU A 148 10.66 20.14 19.08
N ALA A 149 11.61 21.00 18.69
CA ALA A 149 12.04 22.12 19.52
C ALA A 149 10.97 23.22 19.70
N HIS A 150 9.88 23.15 18.93
CA HIS A 150 8.79 24.13 18.97
C HIS A 150 7.56 23.64 19.76
N PHE A 151 7.61 22.43 20.31
CA PHE A 151 6.61 21.85 21.20
C PHE A 151 7.17 21.69 22.63
#